data_8ac4b6ca6bbc2fb71d7298131820a671
#
_entry.id   8ac4b6ca6bbc2fb71d7298131820a671
#
_cell.length_a   1.000
_cell.length_b   1.000
_cell.length_c   1.000
_cell.angle_alpha   90.00
_cell.angle_beta   90.00
_cell.angle_gamma   90.00
#
_symmetry.space_group_name_H-M   'P 1'
#
loop_
_entity.id
_entity.type
_entity.pdbx_description
1 polymer ?
#
loop_
_entity_poly.entity_id
_entity_poly.type
_entity_poly.pdbx_seq_one_letter_code
_entity_poly.pdbx_strand_id
1 'polypeptide(L)'
;RPPEHVSPDGKTAAFIRDWNLWVRDVASNKETQVTTDGVKDFGYATDNAGWVHSDRAILTWSPDSKKLATFQQDQRNVGEMYLVKTKVGHPELSAWKYPLPGDSVVSMIHRVIVDLSAAAPKVVRFKMPADQHRSSVCDHISCGGSQLSDVEWYADGSKLAFLSNSRDHKIATLRIADANTGDVRDVLREEVATQFESGDNGPNWRVLPATNEVIWFSERDDWGQLYLYDLTTGALKSKITTGDGPLLSVERVDEKARLIWFVAAGKIPGRDPYFRHLYRIGMNGKGLTLLTPEDGDHSTTLSPNGAVFVDSWSRADL
;
A
#
# COMPACT_ATOMS: atom_id res chain seq x y z
N ARG A 1 -0.12 9.15 -25.80
CA ARG A 1 0.72 9.47 -24.63
C ARG A 1 0.75 8.26 -23.70
N PRO A 2 1.86 8.03 -22.99
CA PRO A 2 1.87 7.02 -21.95
C PRO A 2 0.84 7.36 -20.87
N PRO A 3 0.35 6.38 -20.11
CA PRO A 3 -0.52 6.64 -18.97
C PRO A 3 0.18 7.52 -17.94
N GLU A 4 -0.50 8.55 -17.47
CA GLU A 4 0.06 9.56 -16.57
C GLU A 4 -0.59 9.50 -15.18
N HIS A 5 0.20 9.82 -14.15
CA HIS A 5 -0.23 10.08 -12.79
C HIS A 5 -0.16 11.56 -12.49
N VAL A 6 -1.31 12.20 -12.34
CA VAL A 6 -1.40 13.63 -12.03
C VAL A 6 -1.22 13.85 -10.53
N SER A 7 -0.44 14.87 -10.17
CA SER A 7 -0.25 15.31 -8.79
C SER A 7 -1.56 15.78 -8.15
N PRO A 8 -1.69 15.76 -6.82
CA PRO A 8 -2.91 16.21 -6.11
C PRO A 8 -3.35 17.62 -6.47
N ASP A 9 -2.43 18.54 -6.75
CA ASP A 9 -2.74 19.91 -7.16
C ASP A 9 -3.06 20.08 -8.66
N GLY A 10 -3.01 18.98 -9.43
CA GLY A 10 -3.33 18.96 -10.86
C GLY A 10 -2.27 19.57 -11.80
N LYS A 11 -1.11 20.00 -11.29
CA LYS A 11 -0.15 20.78 -12.07
C LYS A 11 0.95 19.95 -12.74
N THR A 12 1.27 18.80 -12.19
CA THR A 12 2.34 17.93 -12.68
C THR A 12 1.82 16.52 -12.93
N ALA A 13 2.21 15.92 -14.05
CA ALA A 13 1.91 14.54 -14.38
C ALA A 13 3.20 13.73 -14.48
N ALA A 14 3.26 12.57 -13.84
CA ALA A 14 4.40 11.66 -13.88
C ALA A 14 4.10 10.45 -14.76
N PHE A 15 5.10 9.97 -15.51
CA PHE A 15 4.98 8.84 -16.42
C PHE A 15 6.34 8.17 -16.65
N ILE A 16 6.34 7.00 -17.29
CA ILE A 16 7.54 6.25 -17.66
C ILE A 16 7.79 6.41 -19.16
N ARG A 17 9.06 6.58 -19.53
CA ARG A 17 9.54 6.46 -20.91
C ARG A 17 10.95 5.88 -20.88
N ASP A 18 11.21 4.86 -21.69
CA ASP A 18 12.53 4.20 -21.80
C ASP A 18 13.12 3.81 -20.42
N TRP A 19 12.30 3.16 -19.58
CA TRP A 19 12.61 2.73 -18.20
C TRP A 19 12.96 3.85 -17.22
N ASN A 20 12.80 5.11 -17.61
CA ASN A 20 13.07 6.27 -16.79
C ASN A 20 11.78 7.01 -16.43
N LEU A 21 11.82 7.67 -15.27
CA LEU A 21 10.74 8.53 -14.82
C LEU A 21 10.84 9.90 -15.46
N TRP A 22 9.72 10.38 -15.93
CA TRP A 22 9.53 11.69 -16.53
C TRP A 22 8.39 12.42 -15.83
N VAL A 23 8.45 13.73 -15.83
CA VAL A 23 7.34 14.59 -15.40
C VAL A 23 7.01 15.59 -16.50
N ARG A 24 5.72 15.96 -16.54
CA ARG A 24 5.20 16.95 -17.46
C ARG A 24 4.45 18.03 -16.69
N ASP A 25 4.75 19.28 -16.95
CA ASP A 25 3.92 20.40 -16.51
C ASP A 25 2.60 20.41 -17.31
N VAL A 26 1.48 20.33 -16.61
CA VAL A 26 0.16 20.14 -17.22
C VAL A 26 -0.26 21.35 -18.04
N ALA A 27 0.09 22.56 -17.62
CA ALA A 27 -0.30 23.79 -18.29
C ALA A 27 0.53 24.07 -19.55
N SER A 28 1.86 23.96 -19.46
CA SER A 28 2.77 24.27 -20.56
C SER A 28 3.07 23.07 -21.47
N ASN A 29 2.71 21.85 -21.07
CA ASN A 29 3.09 20.58 -21.70
C ASN A 29 4.61 20.34 -21.79
N LYS A 30 5.41 21.08 -21.02
CA LYS A 30 6.85 20.88 -20.97
C LYS A 30 7.17 19.59 -20.23
N GLU A 31 7.91 18.70 -20.86
CA GLU A 31 8.40 17.46 -20.29
C GLU A 31 9.81 17.60 -19.74
N THR A 32 10.10 16.93 -18.64
CA THR A 32 11.41 16.90 -18.00
C THR A 32 11.74 15.46 -17.61
N GLN A 33 12.89 14.97 -18.04
CA GLN A 33 13.42 13.68 -17.59
C GLN A 33 13.92 13.81 -16.17
N VAL A 34 13.48 12.89 -15.30
CA VAL A 34 13.80 12.91 -13.85
C VAL A 34 14.93 11.96 -13.51
N THR A 35 14.92 10.78 -14.11
CA THR A 35 15.96 9.75 -13.94
C THR A 35 16.61 9.44 -15.28
N THR A 36 17.89 9.02 -15.26
CA THR A 36 18.68 8.80 -16.48
C THR A 36 19.42 7.46 -16.51
N ASP A 37 19.36 6.70 -15.41
CA ASP A 37 20.08 5.45 -15.23
C ASP A 37 19.16 4.21 -15.30
N GLY A 38 17.89 4.41 -15.65
CA GLY A 38 16.94 3.33 -15.91
C GLY A 38 17.24 2.65 -17.24
N VAL A 39 17.28 1.31 -17.22
CA VAL A 39 17.48 0.46 -18.42
C VAL A 39 16.52 -0.73 -18.35
N LYS A 40 16.45 -1.50 -19.44
CA LYS A 40 15.65 -2.72 -19.48
C LYS A 40 15.96 -3.62 -18.26
N ASP A 41 14.93 -4.12 -17.62
CA ASP A 41 15.00 -4.96 -16.41
C ASP A 41 15.61 -4.28 -15.17
N PHE A 42 15.87 -2.96 -15.25
CA PHE A 42 16.28 -2.11 -14.14
C PHE A 42 15.68 -0.70 -14.28
N GLY A 43 14.36 -0.66 -14.39
CA GLY A 43 13.59 0.57 -14.66
C GLY A 43 12.96 1.19 -13.43
N TYR A 44 12.64 2.47 -13.55
CA TYR A 44 11.93 3.21 -12.51
C TYR A 44 10.41 3.05 -12.65
N ALA A 45 9.74 2.88 -11.52
CA ALA A 45 8.28 2.84 -11.42
C ALA A 45 7.62 1.80 -12.36
N THR A 46 8.35 0.78 -12.79
CA THR A 46 7.88 -0.18 -13.79
C THR A 46 6.99 -1.25 -13.17
N ASP A 47 5.85 -1.55 -13.81
CA ASP A 47 4.98 -2.66 -13.45
C ASP A 47 5.23 -3.84 -14.41
N ASN A 48 6.33 -4.54 -14.17
CA ASN A 48 6.74 -5.68 -14.98
C ASN A 48 6.83 -6.98 -14.17
N ALA A 49 6.12 -7.05 -13.04
CA ALA A 49 6.09 -8.27 -12.24
C ALA A 49 4.98 -9.20 -12.74
N GLY A 50 5.36 -10.34 -13.27
CA GLY A 50 4.42 -11.38 -13.73
C GLY A 50 3.80 -11.13 -15.11
N TRP A 51 2.54 -11.47 -15.26
CA TRP A 51 1.81 -11.50 -16.54
C TRP A 51 1.37 -10.12 -17.05
N VAL A 52 1.30 -9.16 -16.18
CA VAL A 52 0.78 -7.82 -16.47
C VAL A 52 1.94 -6.91 -16.80
N HIS A 53 1.97 -6.42 -18.02
CA HIS A 53 2.84 -5.33 -18.42
C HIS A 53 2.00 -4.07 -18.50
N SER A 54 2.35 -3.07 -17.72
CA SER A 54 1.72 -1.76 -17.76
C SER A 54 2.78 -0.69 -17.96
N ASP A 55 2.54 0.21 -18.91
CA ASP A 55 3.36 1.41 -19.09
C ASP A 55 3.01 2.52 -18.09
N ARG A 56 2.07 2.23 -17.17
CA ARG A 56 1.69 3.17 -16.12
C ARG A 56 2.70 3.12 -14.99
N ALA A 57 3.19 4.28 -14.58
CA ALA A 57 4.13 4.39 -13.48
C ALA A 57 3.48 3.96 -12.15
N ILE A 58 4.17 3.13 -11.35
CA ILE A 58 3.77 2.81 -9.99
C ILE A 58 4.41 3.83 -9.05
N LEU A 59 3.61 4.71 -8.50
CA LEU A 59 4.08 5.78 -7.63
C LEU A 59 2.98 6.29 -6.69
N THR A 60 3.36 7.08 -5.70
CA THR A 60 2.43 7.87 -4.90
C THR A 60 2.97 9.28 -4.68
N TRP A 61 2.13 10.29 -4.89
CA TRP A 61 2.45 11.69 -4.66
C TRP A 61 2.41 12.04 -3.17
N SER A 62 3.30 12.93 -2.75
CA SER A 62 3.17 13.57 -1.44
C SER A 62 1.93 14.49 -1.42
N PRO A 63 1.30 14.69 -0.25
CA PRO A 63 0.10 15.53 -0.14
C PRO A 63 0.29 16.97 -0.64
N ASP A 64 1.50 17.51 -0.53
CA ASP A 64 1.87 18.85 -1.00
C ASP A 64 2.25 18.91 -2.48
N SER A 65 2.16 17.79 -3.23
CA SER A 65 2.48 17.66 -4.66
C SER A 65 3.94 17.94 -5.05
N LYS A 66 4.84 18.07 -4.07
CA LYS A 66 6.25 18.41 -4.32
C LYS A 66 7.15 17.21 -4.46
N LYS A 67 6.72 16.06 -3.98
CA LYS A 67 7.50 14.82 -4.03
C LYS A 67 6.64 13.66 -4.53
N LEU A 68 7.30 12.65 -5.03
CA LEU A 68 6.68 11.36 -5.30
C LEU A 68 7.57 10.23 -4.76
N ALA A 69 6.95 9.18 -4.26
CA ALA A 69 7.62 7.96 -3.86
C ALA A 69 7.40 6.89 -4.92
N THR A 70 8.46 6.18 -5.26
CA THR A 70 8.48 5.08 -6.21
C THR A 70 9.68 4.17 -5.94
N PHE A 71 10.08 3.38 -6.92
CA PHE A 71 11.22 2.47 -6.83
C PHE A 71 11.90 2.29 -8.18
N GLN A 72 13.12 1.77 -8.15
CA GLN A 72 13.80 1.19 -9.30
C GLN A 72 13.79 -0.33 -9.12
N GLN A 73 13.19 -1.05 -10.07
CA GLN A 73 13.03 -2.50 -10.02
C GLN A 73 14.24 -3.19 -10.64
N ASP A 74 14.85 -4.13 -9.90
CA ASP A 74 15.95 -4.96 -10.41
C ASP A 74 15.46 -6.38 -10.73
N GLN A 75 15.41 -6.68 -12.01
CA GLN A 75 15.04 -8.00 -12.56
C GLN A 75 16.14 -8.57 -13.48
N ARG A 76 17.30 -7.96 -13.54
CA ARG A 76 18.33 -8.27 -14.54
C ARG A 76 18.76 -9.74 -14.59
N ASN A 77 18.79 -10.39 -13.43
CA ASN A 77 19.20 -11.80 -13.30
C ASN A 77 18.05 -12.74 -12.92
N VAL A 78 16.82 -12.26 -12.99
CA VAL A 78 15.63 -13.08 -12.73
C VAL A 78 15.39 -14.00 -13.94
N GLY A 79 15.02 -15.24 -13.69
CA GLY A 79 14.66 -16.22 -14.72
C GLY A 79 13.47 -15.78 -15.56
N GLU A 80 13.29 -16.40 -16.71
CA GLU A 80 12.19 -16.09 -17.64
C GLU A 80 11.17 -17.23 -17.68
N MET A 81 9.89 -16.84 -17.75
CA MET A 81 8.79 -17.71 -18.08
C MET A 81 8.45 -17.57 -19.56
N TYR A 82 8.11 -18.67 -20.20
CA TYR A 82 7.75 -18.71 -21.62
C TYR A 82 6.35 -19.28 -21.78
N LEU A 83 5.52 -18.58 -22.57
CA LEU A 83 4.20 -19.03 -22.95
C LEU A 83 4.05 -18.98 -24.47
N VAL A 84 3.65 -20.08 -25.08
CA VAL A 84 3.34 -20.13 -26.50
C VAL A 84 1.85 -19.90 -26.69
N LYS A 85 1.49 -18.79 -27.33
CA LYS A 85 0.11 -18.47 -27.73
C LYS A 85 -0.18 -19.14 -29.08
N THR A 86 -1.03 -20.15 -29.07
CA THR A 86 -1.50 -20.79 -30.31
C THR A 86 -2.53 -19.91 -31.01
N LYS A 87 -2.39 -19.75 -32.30
CA LYS A 87 -3.33 -19.04 -33.18
C LYS A 87 -3.31 -19.63 -34.57
N VAL A 88 -4.25 -19.22 -35.43
CA VAL A 88 -4.21 -19.56 -36.85
C VAL A 88 -2.95 -18.94 -37.47
N GLY A 89 -2.12 -19.75 -38.13
CA GLY A 89 -0.82 -19.39 -38.62
C GLY A 89 0.31 -19.71 -37.64
N HIS A 90 1.34 -18.88 -37.59
CA HIS A 90 2.49 -19.11 -36.70
C HIS A 90 2.14 -18.76 -35.24
N PRO A 91 2.54 -19.61 -34.26
CA PRO A 91 2.37 -19.30 -32.86
C PRO A 91 3.24 -18.11 -32.42
N GLU A 92 2.82 -17.45 -31.36
CA GLU A 92 3.57 -16.34 -30.74
C GLU A 92 4.18 -16.77 -29.43
N LEU A 93 5.47 -16.44 -29.23
CA LEU A 93 6.13 -16.62 -27.94
C LEU A 93 5.96 -15.35 -27.10
N SER A 94 5.42 -15.52 -25.88
CA SER A 94 5.50 -14.52 -24.82
C SER A 94 6.57 -14.93 -23.81
N ALA A 95 7.48 -14.02 -23.48
CA ALA A 95 8.52 -14.20 -22.49
C ALA A 95 8.54 -13.02 -21.53
N TRP A 96 8.68 -13.30 -20.22
CA TRP A 96 8.77 -12.26 -19.19
C TRP A 96 9.55 -12.76 -17.98
N LYS A 97 10.08 -11.84 -17.18
CA LYS A 97 10.80 -12.16 -15.94
C LYS A 97 9.83 -12.73 -14.90
N TYR A 98 10.12 -13.94 -14.43
CA TYR A 98 9.26 -14.64 -13.48
C TYR A 98 10.08 -15.61 -12.62
N PRO A 99 10.30 -15.31 -11.34
CA PRO A 99 11.02 -16.22 -10.46
C PRO A 99 10.13 -17.42 -10.10
N LEU A 100 10.64 -18.62 -10.29
CA LEU A 100 9.97 -19.85 -9.89
C LEU A 100 10.13 -20.13 -8.39
N PRO A 101 9.27 -20.96 -7.77
CA PRO A 101 9.49 -21.46 -6.43
C PRO A 101 10.88 -22.11 -6.31
N GLY A 102 11.64 -21.69 -5.30
CA GLY A 102 13.02 -22.16 -5.07
C GLY A 102 14.12 -21.32 -5.74
N ASP A 103 13.80 -20.41 -6.65
CA ASP A 103 14.80 -19.50 -7.21
C ASP A 103 15.38 -18.59 -6.11
N SER A 104 16.70 -18.49 -6.09
CA SER A 104 17.43 -17.59 -5.18
C SER A 104 17.42 -16.13 -5.66
N VAL A 105 17.23 -15.92 -6.96
CA VAL A 105 17.20 -14.58 -7.57
C VAL A 105 15.74 -14.21 -7.89
N VAL A 106 15.28 -13.13 -7.28
CA VAL A 106 13.90 -12.63 -7.42
C VAL A 106 13.93 -11.15 -7.75
N SER A 107 12.79 -10.63 -8.19
CA SER A 107 12.64 -9.18 -8.41
C SER A 107 12.78 -8.41 -7.10
N MET A 108 13.69 -7.46 -7.08
CA MET A 108 13.96 -6.57 -5.94
C MET A 108 13.66 -5.13 -6.31
N ILE A 109 13.40 -4.30 -5.33
CA ILE A 109 13.17 -2.86 -5.52
C ILE A 109 14.12 -2.02 -4.69
N HIS A 110 14.65 -0.98 -5.30
CA HIS A 110 15.36 0.09 -4.61
C HIS A 110 14.40 1.26 -4.45
N ARG A 111 13.90 1.49 -3.26
CA ARG A 111 12.92 2.54 -2.98
C ARG A 111 13.57 3.92 -3.12
N VAL A 112 12.84 4.84 -3.72
CA VAL A 112 13.30 6.22 -3.95
C VAL A 112 12.17 7.22 -3.71
N ILE A 113 12.55 8.41 -3.31
CA ILE A 113 11.70 9.60 -3.37
C ILE A 113 12.30 10.54 -4.41
N VAL A 114 11.45 11.12 -5.22
CA VAL A 114 11.82 12.17 -6.16
C VAL A 114 11.29 13.49 -5.62
N ASP A 115 12.19 14.43 -5.37
CA ASP A 115 11.87 15.79 -4.94
C ASP A 115 11.85 16.71 -6.17
N LEU A 116 10.69 17.31 -6.42
CA LEU A 116 10.42 18.22 -7.53
C LEU A 116 10.32 19.68 -7.09
N SER A 117 10.62 19.98 -5.83
CA SER A 117 10.49 21.33 -5.25
C SER A 117 11.52 22.32 -5.80
N ALA A 118 12.64 21.84 -6.34
CA ALA A 118 13.69 22.64 -6.95
C ALA A 118 13.60 22.60 -8.49
N ALA A 119 14.28 23.53 -9.16
CA ALA A 119 14.32 23.62 -10.61
C ALA A 119 14.89 22.35 -11.28
N ALA A 120 15.81 21.65 -10.60
CA ALA A 120 16.31 20.34 -11.01
C ALA A 120 15.74 19.27 -10.05
N PRO A 121 15.03 18.25 -10.57
CA PRO A 121 14.57 17.13 -9.76
C PRO A 121 15.72 16.43 -9.05
N LYS A 122 15.48 16.02 -7.79
CA LYS A 122 16.46 15.27 -6.99
C LYS A 122 15.91 13.89 -6.66
N VAL A 123 16.65 12.84 -7.00
CA VAL A 123 16.35 11.46 -6.61
C VAL A 123 17.03 11.15 -5.28
N VAL A 124 16.24 10.80 -4.27
CA VAL A 124 16.70 10.41 -2.94
C VAL A 124 16.48 8.91 -2.79
N ARG A 125 17.56 8.14 -2.89
CA ARG A 125 17.52 6.68 -2.70
C ARG A 125 17.52 6.35 -1.21
N PHE A 126 16.68 5.39 -0.79
CA PHE A 126 16.64 4.96 0.60
C PHE A 126 17.94 4.23 0.98
N LYS A 127 18.49 4.57 2.14
CA LYS A 127 19.70 3.98 2.69
C LYS A 127 19.40 2.66 3.39
N MET A 128 19.00 1.69 2.59
CA MET A 128 18.71 0.32 3.00
C MET A 128 19.04 -0.65 1.87
N PRO A 129 19.21 -1.95 2.14
CA PRO A 129 19.28 -2.97 1.10
C PRO A 129 18.04 -2.93 0.19
N ALA A 130 18.17 -3.46 -1.02
CA ALA A 130 17.01 -3.64 -1.90
C ALA A 130 15.92 -4.44 -1.19
N ASP A 131 14.69 -4.01 -1.36
CA ASP A 131 13.51 -4.59 -0.72
C ASP A 131 12.86 -5.63 -1.63
N GLN A 132 12.00 -6.47 -1.09
CA GLN A 132 11.21 -7.41 -1.86
C GLN A 132 10.15 -6.66 -2.67
N HIS A 133 9.84 -7.16 -3.87
CA HIS A 133 8.72 -6.69 -4.67
C HIS A 133 7.42 -7.33 -4.16
N ARG A 134 7.00 -6.97 -2.95
CA ARG A 134 5.86 -7.56 -2.23
C ARG A 134 5.07 -6.50 -1.48
N SER A 135 3.78 -6.77 -1.30
CA SER A 135 2.87 -6.00 -0.45
C SER A 135 2.24 -6.91 0.61
N SER A 136 1.74 -6.33 1.68
CA SER A 136 0.95 -7.03 2.70
C SER A 136 -0.52 -7.19 2.32
N VAL A 137 -0.92 -6.66 1.18
CA VAL A 137 -2.30 -6.72 0.67
C VAL A 137 -2.40 -7.68 -0.53
N CYS A 138 -1.30 -7.87 -1.25
CA CYS A 138 -1.23 -8.76 -2.42
C CYS A 138 0.23 -9.16 -2.71
N ASP A 139 0.43 -10.05 -3.70
CA ASP A 139 1.74 -10.57 -4.09
C ASP A 139 2.70 -9.54 -4.70
N HIS A 140 2.23 -8.36 -5.05
CA HIS A 140 3.00 -7.33 -5.77
C HIS A 140 2.99 -6.01 -5.04
N ILE A 141 3.99 -5.17 -5.32
CA ILE A 141 4.13 -3.83 -4.73
C ILE A 141 2.99 -2.87 -5.11
N SER A 142 2.16 -3.26 -6.09
CA SER A 142 0.96 -2.53 -6.51
C SER A 142 -0.18 -3.53 -6.69
N CYS A 143 -1.22 -3.40 -5.88
CA CYS A 143 -2.34 -4.34 -5.82
C CYS A 143 -3.51 -3.93 -6.74
N GLY A 144 -3.31 -3.99 -8.03
CA GLY A 144 -4.39 -3.71 -9.00
C GLY A 144 -4.60 -2.24 -9.29
N GLY A 145 -3.57 -1.62 -9.72
CA GLY A 145 -3.58 -0.21 -10.13
C GLY A 145 -2.17 0.28 -10.33
N SER A 146 -2.01 1.56 -10.31
CA SER A 146 -0.73 2.21 -10.50
C SER A 146 -0.26 2.94 -9.24
N GLN A 147 -0.91 2.65 -8.10
CA GLN A 147 -0.49 3.19 -6.82
C GLN A 147 0.45 2.22 -6.12
N LEU A 148 1.51 2.77 -5.55
CA LEU A 148 2.42 2.05 -4.68
C LEU A 148 1.66 1.63 -3.41
N SER A 149 1.59 0.33 -3.16
CA SER A 149 0.94 -0.24 -1.98
C SER A 149 1.83 -0.13 -0.74
N ASP A 150 1.21 -0.27 0.44
CA ASP A 150 1.91 -0.29 1.73
C ASP A 150 2.80 0.93 1.98
N VAL A 151 2.33 2.10 1.61
CA VAL A 151 3.02 3.37 1.87
C VAL A 151 2.04 4.43 2.38
N GLU A 152 2.52 5.27 3.27
CA GLU A 152 1.76 6.40 3.81
C GLU A 152 2.68 7.61 4.00
N TRP A 153 2.36 8.70 3.32
CA TRP A 153 3.06 9.97 3.48
C TRP A 153 2.65 10.66 4.78
N TYR A 154 3.62 11.26 5.44
CA TYR A 154 3.31 12.28 6.44
C TYR A 154 2.63 13.47 5.74
N ALA A 155 1.69 14.11 6.43
CA ALA A 155 0.90 15.19 5.85
C ALA A 155 1.74 16.37 5.32
N ASP A 156 2.92 16.59 5.90
CA ASP A 156 3.87 17.63 5.50
C ASP A 156 4.86 17.18 4.40
N GLY A 157 4.75 15.94 3.91
CA GLY A 157 5.66 15.37 2.91
C GLY A 157 7.11 15.20 3.37
N SER A 158 7.40 15.31 4.67
CA SER A 158 8.76 15.19 5.23
C SER A 158 9.25 13.75 5.36
N LYS A 159 8.32 12.80 5.53
CA LYS A 159 8.62 11.38 5.73
C LYS A 159 7.63 10.49 5.01
N LEU A 160 8.08 9.28 4.69
CA LEU A 160 7.26 8.20 4.16
C LEU A 160 7.32 7.01 5.11
N ALA A 161 6.19 6.58 5.62
CA ALA A 161 6.04 5.27 6.25
C ALA A 161 5.79 4.21 5.18
N PHE A 162 6.39 3.04 5.32
CA PHE A 162 6.20 1.94 4.39
C PHE A 162 6.41 0.59 5.04
N LEU A 163 5.82 -0.44 4.43
CA LEU A 163 5.96 -1.82 4.86
C LEU A 163 6.92 -2.56 3.94
N SER A 164 7.83 -3.34 4.53
CA SER A 164 8.66 -4.33 3.83
C SER A 164 8.19 -5.71 4.21
N ASN A 165 7.91 -6.55 3.20
CA ASN A 165 7.45 -7.92 3.40
C ASN A 165 8.49 -8.91 2.90
N SER A 166 8.66 -10.03 3.62
CA SER A 166 9.49 -11.13 3.13
C SER A 166 8.84 -11.82 1.93
N ARG A 167 9.66 -12.53 1.15
CA ARG A 167 9.18 -13.27 -0.04
C ARG A 167 8.08 -14.28 0.28
N ASP A 168 8.16 -14.91 1.43
CA ASP A 168 7.20 -15.91 1.92
C ASP A 168 6.03 -15.31 2.70
N HIS A 169 5.90 -13.97 2.70
CA HIS A 169 4.88 -13.20 3.41
C HIS A 169 4.82 -13.45 4.93
N LYS A 170 5.86 -14.00 5.54
CA LYS A 170 5.87 -14.30 6.97
C LYS A 170 6.34 -13.15 7.84
N ILE A 171 7.10 -12.23 7.27
CA ILE A 171 7.69 -11.11 7.99
C ILE A 171 7.22 -9.81 7.38
N ALA A 172 6.64 -8.96 8.21
CA ALA A 172 6.31 -7.57 7.89
C ALA A 172 7.07 -6.62 8.80
N THR A 173 7.75 -5.62 8.21
CA THR A 173 8.51 -4.61 8.96
C THR A 173 8.02 -3.23 8.56
N LEU A 174 7.40 -2.50 9.49
CA LEU A 174 7.06 -1.09 9.30
C LEU A 174 8.31 -0.24 9.45
N ARG A 175 8.54 0.62 8.46
CA ARG A 175 9.70 1.50 8.37
C ARG A 175 9.29 2.94 8.09
N ILE A 176 10.15 3.87 8.47
CA ILE A 176 10.00 5.29 8.12
C ILE A 176 11.26 5.76 7.44
N ALA A 177 11.09 6.37 6.27
CA ALA A 177 12.15 7.05 5.54
C ALA A 177 12.03 8.57 5.68
N ASP A 178 13.15 9.24 5.88
CA ASP A 178 13.25 10.70 5.73
C ASP A 178 13.28 11.05 4.22
N ALA A 179 12.37 11.90 3.80
CA ALA A 179 12.19 12.22 2.38
C ALA A 179 13.31 13.06 1.78
N ASN A 180 14.14 13.70 2.58
CA ASN A 180 15.22 14.56 2.12
C ASN A 180 16.58 13.86 2.12
N THR A 181 16.79 12.95 3.09
CA THR A 181 18.09 12.30 3.31
C THR A 181 18.12 10.85 2.85
N GLY A 182 16.97 10.19 2.75
CA GLY A 182 16.85 8.77 2.49
C GLY A 182 17.20 7.87 3.67
N ASP A 183 17.42 8.43 4.85
CA ASP A 183 17.65 7.65 6.07
C ASP A 183 16.41 6.87 6.42
N VAL A 184 16.57 5.59 6.77
CA VAL A 184 15.49 4.66 7.08
C VAL A 184 15.66 4.12 8.49
N ARG A 185 14.57 4.05 9.24
CA ARG A 185 14.53 3.36 10.52
C ARG A 185 13.39 2.35 10.57
N ASP A 186 13.62 1.25 11.25
CA ASP A 186 12.59 0.28 11.59
C ASP A 186 11.74 0.82 12.77
N VAL A 187 10.44 0.57 12.73
CA VAL A 187 9.48 0.96 13.78
C VAL A 187 9.02 -0.27 14.54
N LEU A 188 8.45 -1.23 13.85
CA LEU A 188 8.02 -2.50 14.42
C LEU A 188 8.14 -3.62 13.37
N ARG A 189 8.28 -4.84 13.86
CA ARG A 189 8.36 -6.04 13.04
C ARG A 189 7.43 -7.10 13.61
N GLU A 190 6.70 -7.74 12.74
CA GLU A 190 5.89 -8.91 13.06
C GLU A 190 6.33 -10.10 12.21
N GLU A 191 6.37 -11.27 12.83
CA GLU A 191 6.66 -12.54 12.17
C GLU A 191 5.57 -13.54 12.52
N VAL A 192 5.01 -14.18 11.51
CA VAL A 192 3.91 -15.13 11.64
C VAL A 192 4.29 -16.50 11.06
N ALA A 193 3.67 -17.55 11.57
CA ALA A 193 3.95 -18.91 11.12
C ALA A 193 3.41 -19.21 9.71
N THR A 194 2.35 -18.51 9.30
CA THR A 194 1.62 -18.71 8.05
C THR A 194 1.93 -17.60 7.05
N GLN A 195 1.03 -16.64 6.91
CA GLN A 195 1.15 -15.48 6.02
C GLN A 195 0.67 -14.24 6.75
N PHE A 196 1.43 -13.16 6.65
CA PHE A 196 1.02 -11.84 7.14
C PHE A 196 0.23 -11.12 6.05
N GLU A 197 -0.98 -10.71 6.37
CA GLU A 197 -1.81 -9.81 5.57
C GLU A 197 -2.24 -8.61 6.40
N SER A 198 -2.36 -7.45 5.79
CA SER A 198 -2.79 -6.24 6.50
C SER A 198 -4.23 -5.81 6.17
N GLY A 199 -4.91 -6.52 5.28
CA GLY A 199 -6.31 -6.29 4.89
C GLY A 199 -6.61 -6.64 3.44
N ASP A 200 -7.90 -6.72 3.10
CA ASP A 200 -8.37 -7.18 1.79
C ASP A 200 -8.35 -6.11 0.68
N ASN A 201 -8.66 -4.87 1.03
CA ASN A 201 -8.85 -3.78 0.04
C ASN A 201 -7.89 -2.60 0.25
N GLY A 202 -6.88 -2.81 1.06
CA GLY A 202 -5.88 -1.82 1.43
C GLY A 202 -5.32 -2.11 2.81
N PRO A 203 -4.18 -1.53 3.17
CA PRO A 203 -3.55 -1.77 4.45
C PRO A 203 -4.40 -1.20 5.59
N ASN A 204 -4.56 -1.99 6.66
CA ASN A 204 -5.25 -1.60 7.88
C ASN A 204 -4.33 -0.96 8.93
N TRP A 205 -3.06 -0.76 8.61
CA TRP A 205 -2.14 0.00 9.45
C TRP A 205 -2.18 1.50 9.12
N ARG A 206 -1.93 2.35 10.11
CA ARG A 206 -1.84 3.82 9.94
C ARG A 206 -0.78 4.39 10.87
N VAL A 207 -0.03 5.37 10.39
CA VAL A 207 0.86 6.17 11.24
C VAL A 207 0.17 7.44 11.70
N LEU A 208 0.33 7.77 12.98
CA LEU A 208 -0.26 8.92 13.64
C LEU A 208 0.87 9.79 14.21
N PRO A 209 1.52 10.63 13.37
CA PRO A 209 2.71 11.37 13.79
C PRO A 209 2.43 12.40 14.89
N ALA A 210 1.25 13.01 14.91
CA ALA A 210 0.89 14.04 15.87
C ALA A 210 0.82 13.51 17.31
N THR A 211 0.47 12.23 17.48
CA THR A 211 0.39 11.56 18.78
C THR A 211 1.53 10.56 19.01
N ASN A 212 2.46 10.47 18.08
CA ASN A 212 3.57 9.50 18.12
C ASN A 212 3.09 8.04 18.23
N GLU A 213 2.10 7.65 17.42
CA GLU A 213 1.47 6.34 17.51
C GLU A 213 1.37 5.65 16.14
N VAL A 214 1.15 4.33 16.20
CA VAL A 214 0.84 3.48 15.05
C VAL A 214 -0.38 2.64 15.38
N ILE A 215 -1.38 2.65 14.51
CA ILE A 215 -2.40 1.63 14.46
C ILE A 215 -1.83 0.49 13.63
N TRP A 216 -1.79 -0.71 14.19
CA TRP A 216 -1.25 -1.90 13.55
C TRP A 216 -2.29 -2.99 13.48
N PHE A 217 -2.41 -3.64 12.32
CA PHE A 217 -3.26 -4.81 12.13
C PHE A 217 -2.45 -6.09 12.36
N SER A 218 -3.04 -7.06 13.06
CA SER A 218 -2.42 -8.35 13.31
C SER A 218 -3.45 -9.43 13.60
N GLU A 219 -3.18 -10.64 13.13
CA GLU A 219 -3.98 -11.84 13.38
C GLU A 219 -3.41 -12.72 14.52
N ARG A 220 -2.51 -12.16 15.35
CA ARG A 220 -1.83 -12.90 16.43
C ARG A 220 -2.76 -13.51 17.48
N ASP A 221 -4.00 -13.06 17.54
CA ASP A 221 -5.05 -13.55 18.45
C ASP A 221 -6.16 -14.26 17.68
N ASP A 222 -5.83 -15.03 16.66
CA ASP A 222 -6.67 -15.86 15.77
C ASP A 222 -7.57 -15.08 14.80
N TRP A 223 -7.90 -13.83 15.10
CA TRP A 223 -8.68 -12.95 14.25
C TRP A 223 -7.93 -11.65 13.96
N GLY A 224 -8.17 -11.07 12.80
CA GLY A 224 -7.67 -9.75 12.46
C GLY A 224 -8.15 -8.70 13.46
N GLN A 225 -7.22 -8.09 14.18
CA GLN A 225 -7.46 -7.09 15.22
C GLN A 225 -6.53 -5.89 15.07
N LEU A 226 -6.92 -4.77 15.68
CA LEU A 226 -6.09 -3.56 15.73
C LEU A 226 -5.40 -3.41 17.07
N TYR A 227 -4.16 -2.96 17.00
CA TYR A 227 -3.28 -2.69 18.13
C TYR A 227 -2.70 -1.28 18.02
N LEU A 228 -2.48 -0.62 19.14
CA LEU A 228 -1.83 0.69 19.21
C LEU A 228 -0.41 0.53 19.71
N TYR A 229 0.55 1.08 18.93
CA TYR A 229 1.98 1.07 19.25
C TYR A 229 2.52 2.49 19.37
N ASP A 230 3.61 2.64 20.09
CA ASP A 230 4.43 3.85 20.09
C ASP A 230 5.28 3.91 18.82
N LEU A 231 5.19 5.02 18.08
CA LEU A 231 5.83 5.19 16.78
C LEU A 231 7.36 5.31 16.89
N THR A 232 7.88 5.81 18.01
CA THR A 232 9.33 5.99 18.23
C THR A 232 10.00 4.70 18.67
N THR A 233 9.39 4.00 19.64
CA THR A 233 9.99 2.84 20.30
C THR A 233 9.54 1.51 19.74
N GLY A 234 8.43 1.48 18.98
CA GLY A 234 7.79 0.24 18.53
C GLY A 234 7.15 -0.57 19.67
N ALA A 235 6.97 0.02 20.85
CA ALA A 235 6.37 -0.66 21.99
C ALA A 235 4.84 -0.73 21.89
N LEU A 236 4.27 -1.89 22.18
CA LEU A 236 2.82 -2.07 22.26
C LEU A 236 2.25 -1.22 23.41
N LYS A 237 1.29 -0.35 23.10
CA LYS A 237 0.56 0.49 24.07
C LYS A 237 -0.73 -0.18 24.53
N SER A 238 -1.54 -0.68 23.60
CA SER A 238 -2.82 -1.31 23.91
C SER A 238 -3.36 -2.11 22.72
N LYS A 239 -4.29 -3.02 23.02
CA LYS A 239 -5.15 -3.66 22.04
C LYS A 239 -6.39 -2.78 21.84
N ILE A 240 -6.74 -2.46 20.59
CA ILE A 240 -7.86 -1.59 20.25
C ILE A 240 -9.14 -2.42 20.07
N THR A 241 -9.08 -3.45 19.21
CA THR A 241 -10.23 -4.34 18.97
C THR A 241 -10.01 -5.71 19.59
N THR A 242 -11.09 -6.39 19.93
CA THR A 242 -11.06 -7.71 20.60
C THR A 242 -12.29 -8.54 20.21
N GLY A 243 -12.30 -9.80 20.64
CA GLY A 243 -13.43 -10.72 20.47
C GLY A 243 -13.38 -11.44 19.12
N ASP A 244 -14.37 -12.30 18.93
CA ASP A 244 -14.49 -13.14 17.74
C ASP A 244 -14.80 -12.33 16.50
N GLY A 245 -14.47 -12.91 15.35
CA GLY A 245 -14.69 -12.35 14.03
C GLY A 245 -13.62 -11.34 13.58
N PRO A 246 -13.27 -11.37 12.29
CA PRO A 246 -12.21 -10.55 11.73
C PRO A 246 -12.63 -9.09 11.57
N LEU A 247 -11.70 -8.18 11.85
CA LEU A 247 -11.73 -6.85 11.27
C LEU A 247 -11.28 -6.96 9.82
N LEU A 248 -12.08 -6.46 8.88
CA LEU A 248 -11.83 -6.56 7.44
C LEU A 248 -11.14 -5.30 6.90
N SER A 249 -11.67 -4.11 7.22
CA SER A 249 -11.11 -2.85 6.74
C SER A 249 -11.24 -1.72 7.74
N VAL A 250 -10.21 -0.86 7.77
CA VAL A 250 -10.25 0.43 8.48
C VAL A 250 -10.73 1.49 7.51
N GLU A 251 -11.97 1.97 7.73
CA GLU A 251 -12.62 2.94 6.84
C GLU A 251 -12.17 4.37 7.12
N ARG A 252 -11.94 4.70 8.38
CA ARG A 252 -11.56 6.03 8.80
C ARG A 252 -10.85 6.02 10.16
N VAL A 253 -9.85 6.87 10.28
CA VAL A 253 -9.21 7.22 11.55
C VAL A 253 -9.37 8.71 11.78
N ASP A 254 -9.92 9.09 12.93
CA ASP A 254 -9.94 10.47 13.43
C ASP A 254 -8.97 10.59 14.59
N GLU A 255 -7.76 11.05 14.28
CA GLU A 255 -6.68 11.17 15.27
C GLU A 255 -7.04 12.15 16.39
N LYS A 256 -7.71 13.25 16.06
CA LYS A 256 -8.10 14.29 17.02
C LYS A 256 -9.20 13.81 17.98
N ALA A 257 -10.22 13.16 17.43
CA ALA A 257 -11.31 12.59 18.23
C ALA A 257 -10.93 11.25 18.87
N ARG A 258 -9.81 10.66 18.49
CA ARG A 258 -9.34 9.34 18.95
C ARG A 258 -10.33 8.22 18.61
N LEU A 259 -10.91 8.25 17.41
CA LEU A 259 -11.94 7.31 16.96
C LEU A 259 -11.50 6.60 15.67
N ILE A 260 -11.92 5.34 15.55
CA ILE A 260 -11.70 4.50 14.37
C ILE A 260 -13.06 3.97 13.91
N TRP A 261 -13.35 4.08 12.62
CA TRP A 261 -14.45 3.39 11.93
C TRP A 261 -13.87 2.23 11.15
N PHE A 262 -14.48 1.08 11.27
CA PHE A 262 -14.01 -0.13 10.62
C PHE A 262 -15.17 -1.06 10.27
N VAL A 263 -14.96 -1.88 9.26
CA VAL A 263 -15.86 -2.98 8.90
C VAL A 263 -15.33 -4.26 9.51
N ALA A 264 -16.23 -5.05 10.09
CA ALA A 264 -15.92 -6.37 10.61
C ALA A 264 -17.08 -7.33 10.35
N ALA A 265 -16.77 -8.63 10.35
CA ALA A 265 -17.72 -9.71 10.20
C ALA A 265 -17.65 -10.65 11.43
N GLY A 266 -18.68 -11.50 11.63
CA GLY A 266 -18.69 -12.52 12.68
C GLY A 266 -18.75 -12.02 14.13
N LYS A 267 -18.98 -10.72 14.37
CA LYS A 267 -18.96 -10.14 15.73
C LYS A 267 -20.30 -10.19 16.45
N ILE A 268 -21.39 -10.55 15.76
CA ILE A 268 -22.74 -10.56 16.34
C ILE A 268 -23.18 -12.02 16.55
N PRO A 269 -23.27 -12.50 17.79
CA PRO A 269 -23.70 -13.87 18.07
C PRO A 269 -25.10 -14.17 17.49
N GLY A 270 -25.23 -15.33 16.86
CA GLY A 270 -26.51 -15.81 16.30
C GLY A 270 -26.90 -15.23 14.94
N ARG A 271 -26.07 -14.34 14.35
CA ARG A 271 -26.19 -13.88 12.97
C ARG A 271 -25.25 -14.64 12.04
N ASP A 272 -25.48 -14.51 10.72
CA ASP A 272 -24.56 -15.03 9.72
C ASP A 272 -23.18 -14.40 9.91
N PRO A 273 -22.12 -15.20 10.14
CA PRO A 273 -20.78 -14.69 10.39
C PRO A 273 -20.12 -14.02 9.17
N TYR A 274 -20.68 -14.16 7.98
CA TYR A 274 -20.21 -13.52 6.77
C TYR A 274 -20.78 -12.12 6.56
N PHE A 275 -21.80 -11.72 7.28
CA PHE A 275 -22.36 -10.38 7.18
C PHE A 275 -21.41 -9.33 7.72
N ARG A 276 -21.09 -8.37 6.87
CA ARG A 276 -20.24 -7.22 7.18
C ARG A 276 -21.05 -6.15 7.85
N HIS A 277 -20.48 -5.56 8.88
CA HIS A 277 -21.10 -4.47 9.60
C HIS A 277 -20.10 -3.34 9.85
N LEU A 278 -20.57 -2.10 9.84
CA LEU A 278 -19.78 -0.93 10.21
C LEU A 278 -19.81 -0.72 11.71
N TYR A 279 -18.63 -0.56 12.28
CA TYR A 279 -18.40 -0.28 13.69
C TYR A 279 -17.62 1.01 13.90
N ARG A 280 -17.71 1.57 15.09
CA ARG A 280 -16.85 2.65 15.57
C ARG A 280 -16.32 2.30 16.95
N ILE A 281 -15.05 2.62 17.22
CA ILE A 281 -14.38 2.37 18.50
C ILE A 281 -13.40 3.49 18.85
N GLY A 282 -13.17 3.72 20.14
CA GLY A 282 -12.07 4.57 20.60
C GLY A 282 -10.73 3.88 20.47
N MET A 283 -9.65 4.63 20.18
CA MET A 283 -8.29 4.10 20.10
C MET A 283 -7.78 3.49 21.41
N ASN A 284 -8.48 3.72 22.51
CA ASN A 284 -8.23 3.08 23.81
C ASN A 284 -8.98 1.75 24.00
N GLY A 285 -9.62 1.24 22.95
CA GLY A 285 -10.41 0.01 22.97
C GLY A 285 -11.78 0.10 23.64
N LYS A 286 -12.25 1.32 23.96
CA LYS A 286 -13.54 1.53 24.63
C LYS A 286 -14.57 2.13 23.67
N GLY A 287 -15.86 1.93 24.04
CA GLY A 287 -16.98 2.54 23.31
C GLY A 287 -17.25 1.93 21.95
N LEU A 288 -17.04 0.60 21.81
CA LEU A 288 -17.44 -0.12 20.59
C LEU A 288 -18.94 0.11 20.33
N THR A 289 -19.25 0.59 19.14
CA THR A 289 -20.61 0.91 18.69
C THR A 289 -20.85 0.26 17.34
N LEU A 290 -21.89 -0.56 17.22
CA LEU A 290 -22.41 -1.06 15.96
C LEU A 290 -23.22 0.04 15.30
N LEU A 291 -22.87 0.42 14.07
CA LEU A 291 -23.52 1.51 13.33
C LEU A 291 -24.57 1.01 12.32
N THR A 292 -24.46 -0.24 11.89
CA THR A 292 -25.39 -0.91 10.95
C THR A 292 -26.05 -2.10 11.64
N PRO A 293 -27.13 -1.89 12.41
CA PRO A 293 -27.69 -2.93 13.28
C PRO A 293 -28.62 -3.94 12.57
N GLU A 294 -29.01 -3.70 11.33
CA GLU A 294 -29.87 -4.58 10.55
C GLU A 294 -29.21 -5.94 10.30
N ASP A 295 -30.02 -7.01 10.19
CA ASP A 295 -29.52 -8.37 10.00
C ASP A 295 -29.34 -8.67 8.51
N GLY A 296 -28.18 -8.29 7.96
CA GLY A 296 -27.81 -8.44 6.55
C GLY A 296 -26.35 -8.08 6.29
N ASP A 297 -25.91 -8.25 5.06
CA ASP A 297 -24.58 -7.83 4.62
C ASP A 297 -24.60 -6.37 4.20
N HIS A 298 -23.77 -5.53 4.81
CA HIS A 298 -23.72 -4.09 4.62
C HIS A 298 -22.55 -3.65 3.75
N SER A 299 -22.81 -2.67 2.89
CA SER A 299 -21.80 -1.93 2.15
C SER A 299 -21.95 -0.44 2.46
N THR A 300 -20.97 0.13 3.12
CA THR A 300 -21.05 1.48 3.66
C THR A 300 -20.05 2.43 3.01
N THR A 301 -20.42 3.69 2.86
CA THR A 301 -19.53 4.77 2.42
C THR A 301 -19.63 5.92 3.41
N LEU A 302 -18.53 6.22 4.08
CA LEU A 302 -18.44 7.33 5.03
C LEU A 302 -18.24 8.68 4.33
N SER A 303 -18.86 9.73 4.86
CA SER A 303 -18.48 11.09 4.48
C SER A 303 -17.05 11.42 4.90
N PRO A 304 -16.36 12.35 4.22
CA PRO A 304 -14.95 12.69 4.54
C PRO A 304 -14.72 13.11 5.99
N ASN A 305 -15.71 13.71 6.64
CA ASN A 305 -15.63 14.09 8.06
C ASN A 305 -16.14 13.01 9.03
N GLY A 306 -16.65 11.87 8.52
CA GLY A 306 -17.20 10.78 9.34
C GLY A 306 -18.52 11.11 10.05
N ALA A 307 -19.17 12.23 9.70
CA ALA A 307 -20.39 12.65 10.37
C ALA A 307 -21.64 11.87 9.93
N VAL A 308 -21.64 11.40 8.70
CA VAL A 308 -22.71 10.61 8.09
C VAL A 308 -22.11 9.49 7.23
N PHE A 309 -22.90 8.48 6.98
CA PHE A 309 -22.57 7.44 6.00
C PHE A 309 -23.80 7.06 5.20
N VAL A 310 -23.58 6.55 4.01
CA VAL A 310 -24.58 5.85 3.19
C VAL A 310 -24.39 4.36 3.40
N ASP A 311 -25.49 3.66 3.65
CA ASP A 311 -25.51 2.21 3.81
C ASP A 311 -26.40 1.57 2.75
N SER A 312 -25.93 0.53 2.14
CA SER A 312 -26.68 -0.36 1.27
C SER A 312 -26.53 -1.77 1.83
N TRP A 313 -27.62 -2.41 2.18
CA TRP A 313 -27.56 -3.74 2.76
C TRP A 313 -28.59 -4.69 2.13
N SER A 314 -28.28 -5.95 2.17
CA SER A 314 -29.17 -7.00 1.66
C SER A 314 -28.96 -8.32 2.40
N ARG A 315 -29.92 -9.19 2.23
CA ARG A 315 -29.91 -10.58 2.68
C ARG A 315 -30.49 -11.46 1.59
N ALA A 316 -30.08 -12.74 1.51
CA ALA A 316 -30.49 -13.64 0.42
C ALA A 316 -32.00 -13.86 0.31
N ASP A 317 -32.75 -13.59 1.38
CA ASP A 317 -34.22 -13.77 1.46
C ASP A 317 -35.01 -12.43 1.38
N LEU A 318 -34.33 -11.33 1.05
CA LEU A 318 -34.93 -10.00 0.87
C LEU A 318 -34.94 -9.56 -0.59
#